data_496ba4169d803ab696f39814d30b1791
#
_entry.id   496ba4169d803ab696f39814d30b1791
#
_cell.length_a   1.000
_cell.length_b   1.000
_cell.length_c   1.000
_cell.angle_alpha   90.00
_cell.angle_beta   90.00
_cell.angle_gamma   90.00
#
_symmetry.space_group_name_H-M   'P 1'
#
loop_
_entity.id
_entity.type
_entity.pdbx_description
1 polymer ?
#
loop_
_entity_poly.entity_id
_entity_poly.type
_entity_poly.pdbx_seq_one_letter_code
_entity_poly.pdbx_strand_id
1 'polypeptide(L)'
;MAFPQVIRLGISAFPARLAYGMIGLGIFFKAEQETGSVAIAGFAIGLNSLAGAMTAGLRGSVMDKFGQKWPIRILVPMYATLILLLNTMQTRQSILITAFILGVTAPPINLSVRPLWKDIVPESYLRTAYAFDSSMMSSTSVIGPVVITALSLSSRPGLGLGTTAALMLIGGIALSLTPASRDWIPEKKKKGQQKLWRDRAIQLLMFEGCFIGFGWGVFDVAVPAFATQEGVQHRVAWIFASFGAATVIGGLLGGLVSKKLPPLKALRRAYLLWLIACLPIAFTYPDWTMALVGASIGFLGGAVQVFYFEVLEAVRPKGSQTASLGWIWSVEGSFMALGAAVGGVVSESFSPRIGLAMLPIMIFIGFIILSIGRARLSAANDVPTEEEDLQAMKDISNESK
;
A
#
# COMPACT_ATOMS: atom_id res chain seq x y z
N MET A 1 -1.15 -0.20 -28.30
CA MET A 1 -1.12 -1.31 -27.31
C MET A 1 -1.50 -2.59 -28.03
N ALA A 2 -0.56 -3.51 -28.20
CA ALA A 2 -0.76 -4.73 -28.99
C ALA A 2 -1.67 -5.79 -28.36
N PHE A 3 -2.06 -5.62 -27.07
CA PHE A 3 -2.79 -6.65 -26.33
C PHE A 3 -4.12 -6.14 -25.76
N PRO A 4 -5.26 -6.42 -26.41
CA PRO A 4 -6.59 -5.99 -25.93
C PRO A 4 -6.92 -6.47 -24.51
N GLN A 5 -6.44 -7.65 -24.12
CA GLN A 5 -6.65 -8.22 -22.78
C GLN A 5 -6.00 -7.40 -21.67
N VAL A 6 -4.86 -6.73 -21.94
CA VAL A 6 -4.17 -5.85 -20.99
C VAL A 6 -5.06 -4.68 -20.59
N ILE A 7 -5.63 -4.00 -21.58
CA ILE A 7 -6.53 -2.87 -21.37
C ILE A 7 -7.78 -3.34 -20.62
N ARG A 8 -8.37 -4.46 -21.07
CA ARG A 8 -9.58 -5.02 -20.45
C ARG A 8 -9.35 -5.37 -18.97
N LEU A 9 -8.23 -6.02 -18.63
CA LEU A 9 -7.91 -6.36 -17.25
C LEU A 9 -7.70 -5.11 -16.40
N GLY A 10 -6.92 -4.14 -16.90
CA GLY A 10 -6.65 -2.88 -16.20
C GLY A 10 -7.93 -2.10 -15.92
N ILE A 11 -8.76 -1.83 -16.93
CA ILE A 11 -10.01 -1.08 -16.77
C ILE A 11 -10.99 -1.82 -15.84
N SER A 12 -11.06 -3.15 -15.91
CA SER A 12 -11.95 -3.94 -15.05
C SER A 12 -11.55 -3.90 -13.59
N ALA A 13 -10.25 -3.91 -13.27
CA ALA A 13 -9.75 -3.91 -11.90
C ALA A 13 -9.70 -2.50 -11.28
N PHE A 14 -9.57 -1.45 -12.10
CA PHE A 14 -9.31 -0.08 -11.63
C PHE A 14 -10.37 0.46 -10.66
N PRO A 15 -11.69 0.33 -10.90
CA PRO A 15 -12.69 0.85 -9.96
C PRO A 15 -12.59 0.21 -8.57
N ALA A 16 -12.36 -1.10 -8.47
CA ALA A 16 -12.19 -1.77 -7.19
C ALA A 16 -10.91 -1.35 -6.46
N ARG A 17 -9.84 -1.09 -7.19
CA ARG A 17 -8.59 -0.53 -6.64
C ARG A 17 -8.78 0.90 -6.16
N LEU A 18 -9.54 1.71 -6.91
CA LEU A 18 -9.88 3.06 -6.49
C LEU A 18 -10.70 3.04 -5.19
N ALA A 19 -11.66 2.11 -5.05
CA ALA A 19 -12.40 1.92 -3.82
C ALA A 19 -11.48 1.62 -2.62
N TYR A 20 -10.38 0.87 -2.81
CA TYR A 20 -9.36 0.67 -1.77
C TYR A 20 -8.60 1.96 -1.44
N GLY A 21 -8.33 2.81 -2.41
CA GLY A 21 -7.75 4.14 -2.17
C GLY A 21 -8.68 5.10 -1.40
N MET A 22 -9.99 4.80 -1.38
CA MET A 22 -11.02 5.63 -0.76
C MET A 22 -11.40 5.18 0.64
N ILE A 23 -11.40 3.85 0.92
CA ILE A 23 -12.07 3.28 2.10
C ILE A 23 -11.49 3.77 3.43
N GLY A 24 -10.16 3.93 3.53
CA GLY A 24 -9.51 4.38 4.77
C GLY A 24 -10.02 5.75 5.22
N LEU A 25 -9.96 6.75 4.33
CA LEU A 25 -10.51 8.08 4.60
C LEU A 25 -12.05 8.07 4.73
N GLY A 26 -12.73 7.18 4.00
CA GLY A 26 -14.17 7.01 4.15
C GLY A 26 -14.56 6.55 5.56
N ILE A 27 -13.84 5.59 6.13
CA ILE A 27 -13.99 5.15 7.53
C ILE A 27 -13.68 6.30 8.49
N PHE A 28 -12.59 7.05 8.22
CA PHE A 28 -12.20 8.19 9.05
C PHE A 28 -13.32 9.22 9.15
N PHE A 29 -13.76 9.77 8.01
CA PHE A 29 -14.77 10.82 8.00
C PHE A 29 -16.09 10.34 8.59
N LYS A 30 -16.51 9.10 8.28
CA LYS A 30 -17.73 8.54 8.88
C LYS A 30 -17.64 8.44 10.40
N ALA A 31 -16.55 7.90 10.92
CA ALA A 31 -16.36 7.73 12.36
C ALA A 31 -16.25 9.10 13.07
N GLU A 32 -15.50 10.03 12.51
CA GLU A 32 -15.33 11.38 13.05
C GLU A 32 -16.64 12.16 13.05
N GLN A 33 -17.39 12.16 11.94
CA GLN A 33 -18.67 12.87 11.82
C GLN A 33 -19.73 12.36 12.78
N GLU A 34 -19.82 11.05 13.03
CA GLU A 34 -20.83 10.45 13.91
C GLU A 34 -20.46 10.50 15.39
N THR A 35 -19.17 10.47 15.72
CA THR A 35 -18.72 10.36 17.11
C THR A 35 -18.06 11.62 17.65
N GLY A 36 -17.68 12.56 16.79
CA GLY A 36 -16.90 13.75 17.14
C GLY A 36 -15.50 13.43 17.64
N SER A 37 -15.00 12.19 17.45
CA SER A 37 -13.72 11.74 18.02
C SER A 37 -12.77 11.23 16.94
N VAL A 38 -11.63 11.89 16.85
CA VAL A 38 -10.49 11.49 16.00
C VAL A 38 -9.88 10.18 16.47
N ALA A 39 -9.87 9.94 17.80
CA ALA A 39 -9.37 8.68 18.36
C ALA A 39 -10.22 7.50 17.88
N ILE A 40 -11.55 7.62 17.89
CA ILE A 40 -12.44 6.58 17.38
C ILE A 40 -12.25 6.38 15.88
N ALA A 41 -12.04 7.45 15.11
CA ALA A 41 -11.74 7.37 13.68
C ALA A 41 -10.42 6.61 13.43
N GLY A 42 -9.37 6.92 14.18
CA GLY A 42 -8.09 6.19 14.14
C GLY A 42 -8.22 4.72 14.52
N PHE A 43 -8.98 4.40 15.57
CA PHE A 43 -9.26 3.01 15.96
C PHE A 43 -10.03 2.25 14.90
N ALA A 44 -11.00 2.88 14.23
CA ALA A 44 -11.78 2.26 13.16
C ALA A 44 -10.89 1.88 11.96
N ILE A 45 -10.00 2.79 11.53
CA ILE A 45 -8.99 2.49 10.49
C ILE A 45 -8.05 1.39 10.96
N GLY A 46 -7.55 1.50 12.19
CA GLY A 46 -6.64 0.51 12.79
C GLY A 46 -7.25 -0.90 12.81
N LEU A 47 -8.50 -1.03 13.26
CA LEU A 47 -9.22 -2.31 13.28
C LEU A 47 -9.43 -2.88 11.87
N ASN A 48 -9.79 -2.02 10.90
CA ASN A 48 -9.96 -2.43 9.51
C ASN A 48 -8.64 -2.96 8.93
N SER A 49 -7.53 -2.22 9.10
CA SER A 49 -6.21 -2.58 8.59
C SER A 49 -5.66 -3.84 9.26
N LEU A 50 -5.77 -3.94 10.58
CA LEU A 50 -5.33 -5.11 11.35
C LEU A 50 -6.09 -6.38 10.92
N ALA A 51 -7.41 -6.31 10.85
CA ALA A 51 -8.25 -7.43 10.42
C ALA A 51 -7.93 -7.85 8.98
N GLY A 52 -7.68 -6.86 8.10
CA GLY A 52 -7.24 -7.07 6.73
C GLY A 52 -5.88 -7.78 6.65
N ALA A 53 -4.90 -7.34 7.43
CA ALA A 53 -3.57 -7.95 7.49
C ALA A 53 -3.60 -9.38 8.05
N MET A 54 -4.30 -9.61 9.17
CA MET A 54 -4.43 -10.92 9.80
C MET A 54 -5.09 -11.97 8.90
N THR A 55 -6.05 -11.55 8.05
CA THR A 55 -6.82 -12.46 7.19
C THR A 55 -6.30 -12.53 5.76
N ALA A 56 -5.32 -11.71 5.36
CA ALA A 56 -4.79 -11.67 4.00
C ALA A 56 -4.24 -13.02 3.53
N GLY A 57 -3.48 -13.72 4.37
CA GLY A 57 -2.95 -15.06 4.09
C GLY A 57 -4.04 -16.12 3.92
N LEU A 58 -5.10 -16.06 4.73
CA LEU A 58 -6.25 -16.97 4.63
C LEU A 58 -7.01 -16.74 3.32
N ARG A 59 -7.28 -15.49 2.97
CA ARG A 59 -7.97 -15.11 1.73
C ARG A 59 -7.15 -15.48 0.50
N GLY A 60 -5.82 -15.28 0.53
CA GLY A 60 -4.91 -15.75 -0.51
C GLY A 60 -4.95 -17.28 -0.66
N SER A 61 -4.95 -18.02 0.46
CA SER A 61 -5.03 -19.48 0.46
C SER A 61 -6.36 -20.01 -0.11
N VAL A 62 -7.47 -19.31 0.14
CA VAL A 62 -8.77 -19.62 -0.47
C VAL A 62 -8.71 -19.47 -1.98
N MET A 63 -8.06 -18.43 -2.48
CA MET A 63 -7.88 -18.23 -3.92
C MET A 63 -6.95 -19.27 -4.54
N ASP A 64 -5.86 -19.61 -3.86
CA ASP A 64 -4.93 -20.68 -4.29
C ASP A 64 -5.61 -22.06 -4.34
N LYS A 65 -6.70 -22.25 -3.58
CA LYS A 65 -7.44 -23.53 -3.54
C LYS A 65 -8.60 -23.59 -4.51
N PHE A 66 -9.37 -22.50 -4.64
CA PHE A 66 -10.66 -22.48 -5.36
C PHE A 66 -10.60 -21.64 -6.66
N GLY A 67 -9.42 -21.11 -7.01
CA GLY A 67 -9.29 -20.14 -8.10
C GLY A 67 -9.82 -18.75 -7.72
N GLN A 68 -9.78 -17.80 -8.66
CA GLN A 68 -10.18 -16.41 -8.39
C GLN A 68 -11.68 -16.18 -8.52
N LYS A 69 -12.36 -16.92 -9.40
CA LYS A 69 -13.74 -16.71 -9.81
C LYS A 69 -14.73 -16.65 -8.63
N TRP A 70 -14.80 -17.69 -7.84
CA TRP A 70 -15.81 -17.78 -6.78
C TRP A 70 -15.48 -16.92 -5.56
N PRO A 71 -14.24 -16.90 -5.04
CA PRO A 71 -13.91 -16.03 -3.92
C PRO A 71 -14.17 -14.56 -4.21
N ILE A 72 -13.83 -14.04 -5.40
CA ILE A 72 -14.09 -12.64 -5.77
C ILE A 72 -15.60 -12.39 -5.86
N ARG A 73 -16.38 -13.28 -6.49
CA ARG A 73 -17.84 -13.13 -6.65
C ARG A 73 -18.60 -13.16 -5.34
N ILE A 74 -18.04 -13.75 -4.29
CA ILE A 74 -18.65 -13.79 -2.96
C ILE A 74 -18.18 -12.60 -2.12
N LEU A 75 -16.86 -12.38 -2.05
CA LEU A 75 -16.27 -11.36 -1.18
C LEU A 75 -16.58 -9.93 -1.65
N VAL A 76 -16.67 -9.68 -2.97
CA VAL A 76 -16.91 -8.33 -3.49
C VAL A 76 -18.30 -7.81 -3.15
N PRO A 77 -19.41 -8.51 -3.44
CA PRO A 77 -20.74 -8.05 -3.02
C PRO A 77 -20.88 -7.94 -1.50
N MET A 78 -20.32 -8.91 -0.75
CA MET A 78 -20.35 -8.87 0.72
C MET A 78 -19.63 -7.63 1.25
N TYR A 79 -18.45 -7.31 0.73
CA TYR A 79 -17.68 -6.14 1.12
C TYR A 79 -18.40 -4.83 0.74
N ALA A 80 -18.95 -4.75 -0.47
CA ALA A 80 -19.73 -3.59 -0.90
C ALA A 80 -20.97 -3.37 -0.02
N THR A 81 -21.68 -4.44 0.34
CA THR A 81 -22.81 -4.39 1.28
C THR A 81 -22.39 -3.90 2.66
N LEU A 82 -21.23 -4.36 3.16
CA LEU A 82 -20.68 -3.91 4.44
C LEU A 82 -20.25 -2.44 4.41
N ILE A 83 -19.76 -1.91 3.28
CA ILE A 83 -19.49 -0.48 3.12
C ILE A 83 -20.81 0.32 3.21
N LEU A 84 -21.86 -0.15 2.55
CA LEU A 84 -23.20 0.49 2.64
C LEU A 84 -23.77 0.38 4.06
N LEU A 85 -23.57 -0.74 4.73
CA LEU A 85 -23.95 -0.90 6.13
C LEU A 85 -23.20 0.08 7.04
N LEU A 86 -21.87 0.23 6.85
CA LEU A 86 -21.08 1.22 7.59
C LEU A 86 -21.66 2.64 7.42
N ASN A 87 -22.13 2.96 6.22
CA ASN A 87 -22.73 4.26 5.94
C ASN A 87 -23.97 4.57 6.79
N THR A 88 -24.70 3.53 7.23
CA THR A 88 -25.90 3.68 8.09
C THR A 88 -25.60 3.62 9.59
N MET A 89 -24.38 3.26 10.00
CA MET A 89 -24.01 3.15 11.41
C MET A 89 -23.86 4.53 12.04
N GLN A 90 -24.39 4.69 13.28
CA GLN A 90 -24.39 5.96 14.02
C GLN A 90 -23.70 5.83 15.39
N THR A 91 -23.50 4.62 15.89
CA THR A 91 -22.88 4.42 17.20
C THR A 91 -21.41 4.03 17.08
N ARG A 92 -20.61 4.46 18.06
CA ARG A 92 -19.18 4.09 18.18
C ARG A 92 -18.97 2.58 17.97
N GLN A 93 -19.76 1.77 18.71
CA GLN A 93 -19.58 0.31 18.69
C GLN A 93 -19.90 -0.27 17.31
N SER A 94 -21.01 0.13 16.68
CA SER A 94 -21.38 -0.38 15.36
C SER A 94 -20.38 0.00 14.28
N ILE A 95 -19.81 1.21 14.34
CA ILE A 95 -18.77 1.66 13.40
C ILE A 95 -17.51 0.80 13.56
N LEU A 96 -17.03 0.60 14.79
CA LEU A 96 -15.81 -0.18 15.05
C LEU A 96 -15.97 -1.65 14.65
N ILE A 97 -17.12 -2.27 14.99
CA ILE A 97 -17.40 -3.67 14.61
C ILE A 97 -17.48 -3.80 13.09
N THR A 98 -18.19 -2.88 12.42
CA THR A 98 -18.33 -2.94 10.96
C THR A 98 -17.00 -2.70 10.25
N ALA A 99 -16.15 -1.78 10.75
CA ALA A 99 -14.82 -1.55 10.24
C ALA A 99 -13.92 -2.80 10.38
N PHE A 100 -14.00 -3.51 11.51
CA PHE A 100 -13.29 -4.78 11.70
C PHE A 100 -13.76 -5.85 10.70
N ILE A 101 -15.07 -6.04 10.56
CA ILE A 101 -15.64 -7.02 9.62
C ILE A 101 -15.28 -6.67 8.18
N LEU A 102 -15.25 -5.39 7.80
CA LEU A 102 -14.75 -4.93 6.51
C LEU A 102 -13.30 -5.39 6.28
N GLY A 103 -12.42 -5.23 7.25
CA GLY A 103 -11.04 -5.71 7.16
C GLY A 103 -10.96 -7.22 6.91
N VAL A 104 -11.71 -8.01 7.69
CA VAL A 104 -11.76 -9.48 7.55
C VAL A 104 -12.21 -9.91 6.15
N THR A 105 -13.19 -9.22 5.59
CA THR A 105 -13.85 -9.60 4.33
C THR A 105 -13.27 -8.92 3.09
N ALA A 106 -12.24 -8.09 3.23
CA ALA A 106 -11.67 -7.31 2.13
C ALA A 106 -11.24 -8.21 0.95
N PRO A 107 -11.83 -8.07 -0.26
CA PRO A 107 -11.51 -8.92 -1.41
C PRO A 107 -10.04 -8.79 -1.80
N PRO A 108 -9.30 -9.86 -2.13
CA PRO A 108 -7.88 -9.79 -2.46
C PRO A 108 -7.61 -9.29 -3.90
N ILE A 109 -8.21 -8.17 -4.31
CA ILE A 109 -8.16 -7.64 -5.68
C ILE A 109 -6.71 -7.41 -6.15
N ASN A 110 -5.88 -6.75 -5.34
CA ASN A 110 -4.50 -6.44 -5.73
C ASN A 110 -3.64 -7.70 -5.89
N LEU A 111 -3.87 -8.71 -5.04
CA LEU A 111 -3.19 -10.00 -5.13
C LEU A 111 -3.67 -10.80 -6.34
N SER A 112 -4.93 -10.62 -6.77
CA SER A 112 -5.54 -11.35 -7.88
C SER A 112 -5.03 -10.88 -9.24
N VAL A 113 -4.79 -9.59 -9.43
CA VAL A 113 -4.44 -9.03 -10.74
C VAL A 113 -3.00 -9.38 -11.15
N ARG A 114 -2.04 -9.36 -10.21
CA ARG A 114 -0.63 -9.59 -10.54
C ARG A 114 -0.32 -10.94 -11.20
N PRO A 115 -0.85 -12.08 -10.73
CA PRO A 115 -0.63 -13.36 -11.40
C PRO A 115 -1.15 -13.38 -12.84
N LEU A 116 -2.26 -12.66 -13.12
CA LEU A 116 -2.90 -12.68 -14.43
C LEU A 116 -2.04 -12.06 -15.53
N TRP A 117 -1.12 -11.16 -15.21
CA TRP A 117 -0.25 -10.56 -16.22
C TRP A 117 0.61 -11.61 -16.94
N LYS A 118 1.07 -12.65 -16.21
CA LYS A 118 1.87 -13.72 -16.80
C LYS A 118 1.10 -14.54 -17.84
N ASP A 119 -0.23 -14.61 -17.71
CA ASP A 119 -1.08 -15.42 -18.58
C ASP A 119 -1.56 -14.67 -19.82
N ILE A 120 -1.47 -13.33 -19.83
CA ILE A 120 -2.02 -12.48 -20.89
C ILE A 120 -0.98 -11.75 -21.75
N VAL A 121 0.29 -11.71 -21.30
CA VAL A 121 1.37 -11.11 -22.07
C VAL A 121 2.55 -12.06 -22.19
N PRO A 122 3.26 -12.07 -23.34
CA PRO A 122 4.53 -12.75 -23.48
C PRO A 122 5.55 -12.26 -22.44
N GLU A 123 6.50 -13.11 -22.06
CA GLU A 123 7.49 -12.83 -21.03
C GLU A 123 8.29 -11.55 -21.32
N SER A 124 8.62 -11.27 -22.59
CA SER A 124 9.28 -10.04 -23.04
C SER A 124 8.51 -8.74 -22.71
N TYR A 125 7.20 -8.80 -22.54
CA TYR A 125 6.34 -7.66 -22.20
C TYR A 125 5.92 -7.62 -20.73
N LEU A 126 6.30 -8.61 -19.95
CA LEU A 126 5.86 -8.74 -18.56
C LEU A 126 6.31 -7.54 -17.69
N ARG A 127 7.55 -7.05 -17.91
CA ARG A 127 8.07 -5.84 -17.24
C ARG A 127 7.21 -4.61 -17.52
N THR A 128 6.80 -4.43 -18.79
CA THR A 128 5.90 -3.33 -19.19
C THR A 128 4.51 -3.47 -18.58
N ALA A 129 3.98 -4.70 -18.50
CA ALA A 129 2.70 -4.97 -17.86
C ALA A 129 2.74 -4.67 -16.36
N TYR A 130 3.81 -5.02 -15.65
CA TYR A 130 3.99 -4.68 -14.25
C TYR A 130 4.18 -3.17 -14.02
N ALA A 131 4.88 -2.47 -14.90
CA ALA A 131 4.99 -1.01 -14.84
C ALA A 131 3.62 -0.35 -15.01
N PHE A 132 2.82 -0.82 -15.96
CA PHE A 132 1.43 -0.37 -16.16
C PHE A 132 0.56 -0.65 -14.92
N ASP A 133 0.64 -1.85 -14.35
CA ASP A 133 -0.08 -2.24 -13.12
C ASP A 133 0.28 -1.33 -11.95
N SER A 134 1.56 -1.08 -11.73
CA SER A 134 2.06 -0.19 -10.68
C SER A 134 1.60 1.26 -10.87
N SER A 135 1.61 1.76 -12.11
CA SER A 135 1.11 3.10 -12.43
C SER A 135 -0.38 3.24 -12.14
N MET A 136 -1.17 2.22 -12.47
CA MET A 136 -2.60 2.19 -12.14
C MET A 136 -2.83 2.16 -10.63
N MET A 137 -2.07 1.36 -9.87
CA MET A 137 -2.17 1.36 -8.40
C MET A 137 -1.81 2.72 -7.81
N SER A 138 -0.72 3.32 -8.25
CA SER A 138 -0.31 4.65 -7.77
C SER A 138 -1.33 5.74 -8.08
N SER A 139 -2.00 5.64 -9.24
CA SER A 139 -3.09 6.57 -9.58
C SER A 139 -4.24 6.53 -8.59
N THR A 140 -4.54 5.37 -8.00
CA THR A 140 -5.61 5.25 -7.00
C THR A 140 -5.26 5.94 -5.69
N SER A 141 -3.99 6.02 -5.33
CA SER A 141 -3.51 6.75 -4.15
C SER A 141 -3.57 8.28 -4.32
N VAL A 142 -3.66 8.77 -5.56
CA VAL A 142 -3.88 10.18 -5.87
C VAL A 142 -5.39 10.49 -5.97
N ILE A 143 -6.11 9.71 -6.78
CA ILE A 143 -7.52 9.97 -7.10
C ILE A 143 -8.43 9.63 -5.90
N GLY A 144 -8.13 8.55 -5.18
CA GLY A 144 -8.95 8.06 -4.07
C GLY A 144 -9.20 9.09 -2.98
N PRO A 145 -8.15 9.68 -2.37
CA PRO A 145 -8.30 10.74 -1.37
C PRO A 145 -9.08 11.94 -1.85
N VAL A 146 -8.86 12.38 -3.11
CA VAL A 146 -9.58 13.51 -3.70
C VAL A 146 -11.08 13.21 -3.78
N VAL A 147 -11.45 12.08 -4.36
CA VAL A 147 -12.87 11.70 -4.56
C VAL A 147 -13.57 11.50 -3.23
N ILE A 148 -12.99 10.72 -2.30
CA ILE A 148 -13.64 10.43 -1.04
C ILE A 148 -13.78 11.67 -0.17
N THR A 149 -12.78 12.53 -0.10
CA THR A 149 -12.85 13.78 0.68
C THR A 149 -13.92 14.69 0.11
N ALA A 150 -13.94 14.92 -1.22
CA ALA A 150 -14.96 15.77 -1.86
C ALA A 150 -16.38 15.26 -1.61
N LEU A 151 -16.61 13.95 -1.69
CA LEU A 151 -17.93 13.35 -1.48
C LEU A 151 -18.34 13.30 -0.01
N SER A 152 -17.42 12.97 0.91
CA SER A 152 -17.71 12.90 2.35
C SER A 152 -17.96 14.26 2.98
N LEU A 153 -17.40 15.33 2.42
CA LEU A 153 -17.63 16.71 2.87
C LEU A 153 -18.72 17.45 2.08
N SER A 154 -19.42 16.76 1.17
CA SER A 154 -20.54 17.33 0.43
C SER A 154 -21.79 17.45 1.32
N SER A 155 -22.84 18.09 0.81
CA SER A 155 -24.16 18.16 1.46
C SER A 155 -24.81 16.79 1.73
N ARG A 156 -24.28 15.74 1.13
CA ARG A 156 -24.72 14.34 1.30
C ARG A 156 -23.52 13.43 1.59
N PRO A 157 -22.97 13.43 2.83
CA PRO A 157 -21.74 12.71 3.17
C PRO A 157 -21.78 11.21 2.84
N GLY A 158 -22.94 10.58 2.91
CA GLY A 158 -23.14 9.18 2.54
C GLY A 158 -22.78 8.83 1.09
N LEU A 159 -22.67 9.83 0.19
CA LEU A 159 -22.22 9.60 -1.19
C LEU A 159 -20.78 9.09 -1.25
N GLY A 160 -19.91 9.46 -0.30
CA GLY A 160 -18.52 9.00 -0.25
C GLY A 160 -18.43 7.47 -0.14
N LEU A 161 -19.03 6.90 0.90
CA LEU A 161 -19.07 5.45 1.10
C LEU A 161 -19.96 4.75 0.05
N GLY A 162 -21.07 5.37 -0.38
CA GLY A 162 -21.92 4.85 -1.44
C GLY A 162 -21.16 4.67 -2.76
N THR A 163 -20.38 5.68 -3.18
CA THR A 163 -19.53 5.61 -4.36
C THR A 163 -18.43 4.57 -4.20
N THR A 164 -17.82 4.47 -3.02
CA THR A 164 -16.81 3.46 -2.71
C THR A 164 -17.38 2.04 -2.87
N ALA A 165 -18.58 1.79 -2.36
CA ALA A 165 -19.27 0.51 -2.51
C ALA A 165 -19.60 0.19 -3.97
N ALA A 166 -20.10 1.16 -4.73
CA ALA A 166 -20.40 1.01 -6.15
C ALA A 166 -19.15 0.70 -6.98
N LEU A 167 -18.07 1.43 -6.76
CA LEU A 167 -16.77 1.20 -7.44
C LEU A 167 -16.22 -0.18 -7.12
N MET A 168 -16.28 -0.62 -5.85
CA MET A 168 -15.85 -1.96 -5.44
C MET A 168 -16.68 -3.04 -6.14
N LEU A 169 -18.00 -2.90 -6.15
CA LEU A 169 -18.92 -3.86 -6.78
C LEU A 169 -18.69 -3.95 -8.29
N ILE A 170 -18.67 -2.81 -8.97
CA ILE A 170 -18.49 -2.74 -10.42
C ILE A 170 -17.12 -3.31 -10.81
N GLY A 171 -16.04 -2.82 -10.21
CA GLY A 171 -14.69 -3.25 -10.56
C GLY A 171 -14.40 -4.70 -10.18
N GLY A 172 -14.83 -5.14 -9.00
CA GLY A 172 -14.61 -6.51 -8.55
C GLY A 172 -15.38 -7.54 -9.38
N ILE A 173 -16.65 -7.26 -9.70
CA ILE A 173 -17.45 -8.14 -10.59
C ILE A 173 -16.89 -8.11 -12.01
N ALA A 174 -16.57 -6.93 -12.57
CA ALA A 174 -15.97 -6.81 -13.88
C ALA A 174 -14.66 -7.62 -13.97
N LEU A 175 -13.78 -7.53 -12.96
CA LEU A 175 -12.56 -8.34 -12.85
C LEU A 175 -12.87 -9.85 -12.89
N SER A 176 -13.84 -10.32 -12.09
CA SER A 176 -14.22 -11.72 -12.00
C SER A 176 -14.82 -12.30 -13.27
N LEU A 177 -15.31 -11.43 -14.18
CA LEU A 177 -15.87 -11.78 -15.48
C LEU A 177 -14.82 -11.77 -16.59
N THR A 178 -13.62 -11.23 -16.36
CA THR A 178 -12.55 -11.31 -17.35
C THR A 178 -12.16 -12.76 -17.60
N PRO A 179 -11.87 -13.17 -18.85
CA PRO A 179 -11.41 -14.54 -19.13
C PRO A 179 -10.17 -14.91 -18.30
N ALA A 180 -9.21 -14.00 -18.16
CA ALA A 180 -7.99 -14.22 -17.39
C ALA A 180 -8.28 -14.59 -15.92
N SER A 181 -9.21 -13.89 -15.23
CA SER A 181 -9.56 -14.20 -13.85
C SER A 181 -10.51 -15.39 -13.70
N ARG A 182 -11.45 -15.53 -14.67
CA ARG A 182 -12.46 -16.60 -14.64
C ARG A 182 -11.84 -17.99 -14.81
N ASP A 183 -10.86 -18.09 -15.69
CA ASP A 183 -10.27 -19.36 -16.12
C ASP A 183 -8.88 -19.59 -15.46
N TRP A 184 -8.49 -18.69 -14.52
CA TRP A 184 -7.22 -18.78 -13.81
C TRP A 184 -7.11 -20.04 -12.96
N ILE A 185 -5.99 -20.77 -13.12
CA ILE A 185 -5.66 -21.98 -12.38
C ILE A 185 -4.46 -21.70 -11.47
N PRO A 186 -4.57 -21.95 -10.16
CA PRO A 186 -3.47 -21.74 -9.22
C PRO A 186 -2.24 -22.60 -9.53
N GLU A 187 -1.03 -22.03 -9.42
CA GLU A 187 0.20 -22.82 -9.49
C GLU A 187 0.31 -23.78 -8.31
N LYS A 188 0.68 -25.05 -8.58
CA LYS A 188 0.92 -26.03 -7.53
C LYS A 188 2.10 -25.60 -6.65
N LYS A 189 1.90 -25.50 -5.33
CA LYS A 189 2.96 -25.19 -4.36
C LYS A 189 4.10 -26.20 -4.50
N LYS A 190 5.35 -25.70 -4.71
CA LYS A 190 6.54 -26.56 -4.68
C LYS A 190 6.78 -27.02 -3.25
N LYS A 191 6.88 -28.36 -3.04
CA LYS A 191 7.28 -28.96 -1.76
C LYS A 191 8.72 -28.51 -1.44
N GLY A 192 8.96 -27.94 -0.25
CA GLY A 192 10.32 -27.64 0.24
C GLY A 192 10.71 -26.17 0.33
N GLN A 193 9.78 -25.21 0.20
CA GLN A 193 10.12 -23.79 0.45
C GLN A 193 10.63 -23.59 1.89
N GLN A 194 11.83 -23.01 2.03
CA GLN A 194 12.39 -22.63 3.32
C GLN A 194 11.42 -21.70 4.07
N LYS A 195 11.36 -21.86 5.39
CA LYS A 195 10.54 -20.99 6.27
C LYS A 195 11.19 -19.59 6.32
N LEU A 196 10.62 -18.66 5.60
CA LEU A 196 11.11 -17.28 5.42
C LEU A 196 11.35 -16.55 6.75
N TRP A 197 10.56 -16.83 7.77
CA TRP A 197 10.72 -16.23 9.09
C TRP A 197 12.05 -16.56 9.79
N ARG A 198 12.85 -17.53 9.28
CA ARG A 198 14.18 -17.88 9.81
C ARG A 198 15.32 -17.17 9.09
N ASP A 199 15.04 -16.55 7.97
CA ASP A 199 16.04 -15.78 7.23
C ASP A 199 16.33 -14.46 7.96
N ARG A 200 17.62 -14.24 8.30
CA ARG A 200 18.04 -13.08 9.10
C ARG A 200 17.92 -11.75 8.36
N ALA A 201 18.02 -11.74 7.03
CA ALA A 201 17.84 -10.54 6.24
C ALA A 201 16.35 -10.17 6.16
N ILE A 202 15.48 -11.15 5.92
CA ILE A 202 14.02 -10.96 5.91
C ILE A 202 13.53 -10.51 7.30
N GLN A 203 14.02 -11.12 8.39
CA GLN A 203 13.68 -10.68 9.75
C GLN A 203 14.06 -9.21 9.99
N LEU A 204 15.24 -8.78 9.49
CA LEU A 204 15.69 -7.39 9.62
C LEU A 204 14.75 -6.43 8.88
N LEU A 205 14.38 -6.76 7.64
CA LEU A 205 13.47 -5.95 6.83
C LEU A 205 12.05 -5.93 7.42
N MET A 206 11.57 -7.06 7.97
CA MET A 206 10.30 -7.11 8.70
C MET A 206 10.34 -6.23 9.95
N PHE A 207 11.44 -6.25 10.70
CA PHE A 207 11.60 -5.43 11.90
C PHE A 207 11.67 -3.93 11.57
N GLU A 208 12.35 -3.56 10.50
CA GLU A 208 12.33 -2.20 9.97
C GLU A 208 10.91 -1.81 9.54
N GLY A 209 10.20 -2.68 8.83
CA GLY A 209 8.82 -2.49 8.39
C GLY A 209 7.83 -2.25 9.55
N CYS A 210 8.09 -2.75 10.76
CA CYS A 210 7.28 -2.43 11.94
C CYS A 210 7.24 -0.92 12.21
N PHE A 211 8.39 -0.26 12.17
CA PHE A 211 8.49 1.18 12.47
C PHE A 211 7.98 2.02 11.31
N ILE A 212 8.30 1.65 10.08
CA ILE A 212 7.82 2.38 8.90
C ILE A 212 6.31 2.28 8.78
N GLY A 213 5.74 1.09 8.93
CA GLY A 213 4.28 0.90 8.96
C GLY A 213 3.62 1.72 10.06
N PHE A 214 4.17 1.68 11.29
CA PHE A 214 3.64 2.48 12.40
C PHE A 214 3.65 3.98 12.06
N GLY A 215 4.75 4.51 11.54
CA GLY A 215 4.87 5.91 11.15
C GLY A 215 3.84 6.32 10.10
N TRP A 216 3.62 5.49 9.08
CA TRP A 216 2.59 5.71 8.07
C TRP A 216 1.18 5.69 8.65
N GLY A 217 0.87 4.74 9.53
CA GLY A 217 -0.43 4.69 10.18
C GLY A 217 -0.74 5.95 10.99
N VAL A 218 0.24 6.47 11.73
CA VAL A 218 0.10 7.74 12.44
C VAL A 218 -0.12 8.89 11.47
N PHE A 219 0.65 8.97 10.37
CA PHE A 219 0.54 10.02 9.36
C PHE A 219 -0.84 10.06 8.70
N ASP A 220 -1.37 8.89 8.32
CA ASP A 220 -2.68 8.75 7.68
C ASP A 220 -3.84 9.27 8.54
N VAL A 221 -3.67 9.27 9.86
CA VAL A 221 -4.66 9.78 10.80
C VAL A 221 -4.36 11.22 11.23
N ALA A 222 -3.10 11.55 11.47
CA ALA A 222 -2.72 12.87 11.99
C ALA A 222 -2.98 14.00 10.99
N VAL A 223 -2.79 13.76 9.68
CA VAL A 223 -3.08 14.77 8.63
C VAL A 223 -4.56 15.16 8.60
N PRO A 224 -5.52 14.21 8.43
CA PRO A 224 -6.94 14.58 8.46
C PRO A 224 -7.39 15.08 9.84
N ALA A 225 -6.84 14.55 10.94
CA ALA A 225 -7.12 15.04 12.28
C ALA A 225 -6.76 16.52 12.45
N PHE A 226 -5.57 16.91 11.98
CA PHE A 226 -5.15 18.31 12.03
C PHE A 226 -6.03 19.21 11.18
N ALA A 227 -6.38 18.76 9.96
CA ALA A 227 -7.28 19.51 9.10
C ALA A 227 -8.69 19.67 9.70
N THR A 228 -9.17 18.66 10.45
CA THR A 228 -10.45 18.70 11.18
C THR A 228 -10.40 19.70 12.32
N GLN A 229 -9.36 19.67 13.15
CA GLN A 229 -9.22 20.60 14.28
C GLN A 229 -9.12 22.07 13.83
N GLU A 230 -8.52 22.33 12.69
CA GLU A 230 -8.39 23.66 12.09
C GLU A 230 -9.59 24.08 11.21
N GLY A 231 -10.61 23.20 11.05
CA GLY A 231 -11.79 23.48 10.23
C GLY A 231 -11.53 23.52 8.72
N VAL A 232 -10.46 22.89 8.24
CA VAL A 232 -10.01 22.94 6.84
C VAL A 232 -9.95 21.54 6.20
N GLN A 233 -10.87 20.65 6.55
CA GLN A 233 -10.93 19.23 6.11
C GLN A 233 -10.84 19.08 4.58
N HIS A 234 -11.41 20.03 3.81
CA HIS A 234 -11.36 20.04 2.35
C HIS A 234 -9.93 20.03 1.79
N ARG A 235 -8.94 20.45 2.59
CA ARG A 235 -7.54 20.48 2.18
C ARG A 235 -6.86 19.11 2.21
N VAL A 236 -7.41 18.14 2.93
CA VAL A 236 -6.88 16.76 3.02
C VAL A 236 -6.70 16.16 1.63
N ALA A 237 -7.66 16.38 0.73
CA ALA A 237 -7.66 15.84 -0.62
C ALA A 237 -6.39 16.21 -1.39
N TRP A 238 -6.06 17.51 -1.49
CA TRP A 238 -4.93 17.95 -2.28
C TRP A 238 -3.59 17.77 -1.55
N ILE A 239 -3.56 17.71 -0.20
CA ILE A 239 -2.38 17.33 0.56
C ILE A 239 -1.98 15.88 0.22
N PHE A 240 -2.91 14.94 0.31
CA PHE A 240 -2.62 13.55 -0.07
C PHE A 240 -2.39 13.38 -1.58
N ALA A 241 -3.07 14.15 -2.43
CA ALA A 241 -2.83 14.12 -3.86
C ALA A 241 -1.42 14.58 -4.23
N SER A 242 -0.92 15.67 -3.61
CA SER A 242 0.45 16.15 -3.83
C SER A 242 1.49 15.12 -3.36
N PHE A 243 1.28 14.52 -2.18
CA PHE A 243 2.10 13.42 -1.67
C PHE A 243 2.13 12.23 -2.65
N GLY A 244 0.96 11.74 -3.07
CA GLY A 244 0.84 10.58 -3.96
C GLY A 244 1.43 10.83 -5.34
N ALA A 245 1.18 11.99 -5.95
CA ALA A 245 1.76 12.37 -7.24
C ALA A 245 3.30 12.43 -7.16
N ALA A 246 3.83 13.04 -6.10
CA ALA A 246 5.27 13.12 -5.88
C ALA A 246 5.89 11.73 -5.64
N THR A 247 5.19 10.82 -4.96
CA THR A 247 5.63 9.44 -4.77
C THR A 247 5.81 8.71 -6.11
N VAL A 248 4.87 8.88 -7.04
CA VAL A 248 4.98 8.32 -8.39
C VAL A 248 6.21 8.86 -9.11
N ILE A 249 6.39 10.18 -9.10
CA ILE A 249 7.53 10.83 -9.76
C ILE A 249 8.84 10.36 -9.13
N GLY A 250 8.92 10.34 -7.80
CA GLY A 250 10.10 9.89 -7.06
C GLY A 250 10.46 8.42 -7.33
N GLY A 251 9.46 7.55 -7.43
CA GLY A 251 9.65 6.16 -7.81
C GLY A 251 10.19 5.99 -9.23
N LEU A 252 9.63 6.74 -10.20
CA LEU A 252 10.11 6.72 -11.59
C LEU A 252 11.56 7.21 -11.69
N LEU A 253 11.88 8.34 -11.05
CA LEU A 253 13.24 8.89 -11.06
C LEU A 253 14.22 8.03 -10.25
N GLY A 254 13.78 7.41 -9.15
CA GLY A 254 14.56 6.42 -8.42
C GLY A 254 15.00 5.24 -9.30
N GLY A 255 14.11 4.79 -10.18
CA GLY A 255 14.43 3.73 -11.17
C GLY A 255 15.45 4.13 -12.25
N LEU A 256 15.69 5.45 -12.43
CA LEU A 256 16.69 5.97 -13.39
C LEU A 256 18.08 6.19 -12.74
N VAL A 257 18.20 6.03 -11.43
CA VAL A 257 19.50 6.14 -10.75
C VAL A 257 20.46 5.07 -11.27
N SER A 258 21.71 5.44 -11.45
CA SER A 258 22.74 4.57 -12.02
C SER A 258 22.88 3.27 -11.22
N LYS A 259 22.81 2.13 -11.91
CA LYS A 259 23.03 0.79 -11.34
C LYS A 259 24.46 0.56 -10.81
N LYS A 260 25.40 1.46 -11.11
CA LYS A 260 26.76 1.44 -10.52
C LYS A 260 26.77 1.73 -9.01
N LEU A 261 25.67 2.30 -8.47
CA LEU A 261 25.52 2.51 -7.04
C LEU A 261 24.89 1.27 -6.40
N PRO A 262 25.61 0.59 -5.45
CA PRO A 262 25.06 -0.58 -4.78
C PRO A 262 23.70 -0.31 -4.13
N PRO A 263 22.69 -1.19 -4.30
CA PRO A 263 21.33 -0.97 -3.81
C PRO A 263 21.24 -0.61 -2.33
N LEU A 264 22.02 -1.26 -1.47
CA LEU A 264 22.05 -0.95 -0.03
C LEU A 264 22.60 0.45 0.26
N LYS A 265 23.63 0.90 -0.50
CA LYS A 265 24.15 2.27 -0.39
C LYS A 265 23.10 3.30 -0.86
N ALA A 266 22.43 3.01 -1.98
CA ALA A 266 21.36 3.85 -2.52
C ALA A 266 20.22 3.98 -1.50
N LEU A 267 19.76 2.86 -0.95
CA LEU A 267 18.70 2.80 0.06
C LEU A 267 19.05 3.66 1.29
N ARG A 268 20.25 3.47 1.87
CA ARG A 268 20.63 4.22 3.07
C ARG A 268 20.78 5.73 2.83
N ARG A 269 21.28 6.14 1.66
CA ARG A 269 21.35 7.56 1.28
C ARG A 269 19.95 8.14 1.08
N ALA A 270 19.07 7.43 0.40
CA ALA A 270 17.69 7.83 0.20
C ALA A 270 16.94 7.93 1.54
N TYR A 271 17.15 7.00 2.47
CA TYR A 271 16.59 7.07 3.83
C TYR A 271 17.03 8.31 4.60
N LEU A 272 18.31 8.68 4.50
CA LEU A 272 18.82 9.89 5.16
C LEU A 272 18.17 11.16 4.57
N LEU A 273 18.09 11.25 3.25
CA LEU A 273 17.40 12.35 2.58
C LEU A 273 15.91 12.40 2.94
N TRP A 274 15.28 11.23 2.99
CA TRP A 274 13.87 11.08 3.38
C TRP A 274 13.63 11.55 4.82
N LEU A 275 14.51 11.17 5.75
CA LEU A 275 14.47 11.66 7.13
C LEU A 275 14.55 13.20 7.18
N ILE A 276 15.52 13.79 6.47
CA ILE A 276 15.68 15.24 6.43
C ILE A 276 14.42 15.92 5.90
N ALA A 277 13.81 15.39 4.84
CA ALA A 277 12.58 15.92 4.27
C ALA A 277 11.37 15.79 5.22
N CYS A 278 11.37 14.79 6.11
CA CYS A 278 10.30 14.60 7.09
C CYS A 278 10.39 15.52 8.30
N LEU A 279 11.59 16.04 8.65
CA LEU A 279 11.77 16.84 9.87
C LEU A 279 10.82 18.05 9.98
N PRO A 280 10.52 18.79 8.90
CA PRO A 280 9.66 19.97 8.99
C PRO A 280 8.17 19.64 9.18
N ILE A 281 7.72 18.38 9.00
CA ILE A 281 6.28 18.05 8.90
C ILE A 281 5.47 18.50 10.13
N ALA A 282 6.02 18.38 11.33
CA ALA A 282 5.36 18.78 12.58
C ALA A 282 5.19 20.31 12.72
N PHE A 283 5.97 21.09 11.98
CA PHE A 283 5.94 22.56 12.01
C PHE A 283 5.07 23.15 10.91
N THR A 284 4.51 22.31 10.02
CA THR A 284 3.61 22.74 8.95
C THR A 284 2.21 23.04 9.49
N TYR A 285 1.41 23.69 8.64
CA TYR A 285 -0.03 23.85 8.83
C TYR A 285 -0.76 23.07 7.73
N PRO A 286 -2.02 22.62 7.91
CA PRO A 286 -2.75 21.88 6.88
C PRO A 286 -3.15 22.79 5.71
N ASP A 287 -2.15 23.27 4.99
CA ASP A 287 -2.20 24.13 3.81
C ASP A 287 -1.09 23.74 2.82
N TRP A 288 -0.69 24.69 1.96
CA TRP A 288 0.37 24.48 0.97
C TRP A 288 1.72 24.09 1.61
N THR A 289 1.99 24.48 2.87
CA THR A 289 3.24 24.14 3.57
C THR A 289 3.29 22.64 3.85
N MET A 290 2.19 22.05 4.35
CA MET A 290 2.08 20.61 4.56
C MET A 290 2.09 19.85 3.25
N ALA A 291 1.46 20.37 2.19
CA ALA A 291 1.47 19.72 0.88
C ALA A 291 2.88 19.71 0.26
N LEU A 292 3.64 20.79 0.40
CA LEU A 292 5.01 20.88 -0.12
C LEU A 292 5.94 19.89 0.62
N VAL A 293 5.88 19.88 1.96
CA VAL A 293 6.64 18.93 2.77
C VAL A 293 6.17 17.51 2.49
N GLY A 294 4.85 17.28 2.43
CA GLY A 294 4.25 15.99 2.05
C GLY A 294 4.70 15.50 0.67
N ALA A 295 4.74 16.39 -0.32
CA ALA A 295 5.27 16.08 -1.65
C ALA A 295 6.76 15.69 -1.59
N SER A 296 7.57 16.38 -0.79
CA SER A 296 8.99 16.07 -0.61
C SER A 296 9.15 14.68 0.05
N ILE A 297 8.33 14.38 1.06
CA ILE A 297 8.27 13.06 1.71
C ILE A 297 7.86 11.98 0.72
N GLY A 298 6.81 12.22 -0.07
CA GLY A 298 6.34 11.29 -1.08
C GLY A 298 7.39 11.03 -2.14
N PHE A 299 8.01 12.07 -2.68
CA PHE A 299 9.05 11.96 -3.71
C PHE A 299 10.21 11.07 -3.26
N LEU A 300 10.76 11.32 -2.08
CA LEU A 300 11.86 10.53 -1.54
C LEU A 300 11.41 9.14 -1.10
N GLY A 301 10.20 9.02 -0.54
CA GLY A 301 9.58 7.75 -0.19
C GLY A 301 9.39 6.82 -1.40
N GLY A 302 8.99 7.39 -2.55
CA GLY A 302 8.90 6.64 -3.81
C GLY A 302 10.26 6.08 -4.27
N ALA A 303 11.33 6.89 -4.19
CA ALA A 303 12.69 6.44 -4.49
C ALA A 303 13.18 5.39 -3.49
N VAL A 304 12.94 5.59 -2.18
CA VAL A 304 13.26 4.62 -1.11
C VAL A 304 12.60 3.29 -1.41
N GLN A 305 11.34 3.26 -1.81
CA GLN A 305 10.62 2.02 -2.12
C GLN A 305 11.27 1.23 -3.27
N VAL A 306 11.76 1.91 -4.31
CA VAL A 306 12.48 1.25 -5.41
C VAL A 306 13.74 0.57 -4.91
N PHE A 307 14.59 1.29 -4.18
CA PHE A 307 15.83 0.73 -3.63
C PHE A 307 15.57 -0.35 -2.57
N TYR A 308 14.50 -0.22 -1.80
CA TYR A 308 14.08 -1.26 -0.86
C TYR A 308 13.73 -2.57 -1.56
N PHE A 309 13.02 -2.51 -2.68
CA PHE A 309 12.70 -3.70 -3.48
C PHE A 309 13.95 -4.31 -4.12
N GLU A 310 14.91 -3.50 -4.57
CA GLU A 310 16.20 -4.01 -5.07
C GLU A 310 16.98 -4.73 -3.97
N VAL A 311 17.05 -4.17 -2.76
CA VAL A 311 17.70 -4.83 -1.61
C VAL A 311 16.96 -6.12 -1.26
N LEU A 312 15.63 -6.11 -1.20
CA LEU A 312 14.84 -7.31 -0.92
C LEU A 312 15.10 -8.41 -1.97
N GLU A 313 15.13 -8.04 -3.25
CA GLU A 313 15.38 -8.98 -4.34
C GLU A 313 16.77 -9.64 -4.20
N ALA A 314 17.79 -8.86 -3.83
CA ALA A 314 19.14 -9.35 -3.65
C ALA A 314 19.32 -10.29 -2.44
N VAL A 315 18.55 -10.06 -1.34
CA VAL A 315 18.73 -10.82 -0.09
C VAL A 315 17.74 -11.95 0.11
N ARG A 316 16.63 -11.97 -0.63
CA ARG A 316 15.59 -13.00 -0.45
C ARG A 316 16.06 -14.40 -0.89
N PRO A 317 15.61 -15.44 -0.24
CA PRO A 317 15.82 -16.80 -0.71
C PRO A 317 15.22 -17.04 -2.12
N LYS A 318 15.92 -17.75 -2.98
CA LYS A 318 15.45 -18.07 -4.35
C LYS A 318 14.07 -18.74 -4.30
N GLY A 319 13.14 -18.32 -5.15
CA GLY A 319 11.78 -18.86 -5.23
C GLY A 319 10.82 -18.38 -4.14
N SER A 320 11.17 -17.32 -3.38
CA SER A 320 10.33 -16.77 -2.30
C SER A 320 9.82 -15.33 -2.56
N GLN A 321 9.83 -14.85 -3.78
CA GLN A 321 9.53 -13.44 -4.12
C GLN A 321 8.19 -12.96 -3.57
N THR A 322 7.10 -13.66 -3.91
CA THR A 322 5.74 -13.30 -3.46
C THR A 322 5.57 -13.48 -1.96
N ALA A 323 6.14 -14.56 -1.42
CA ALA A 323 6.05 -14.85 0.00
C ALA A 323 6.85 -13.85 0.85
N SER A 324 8.03 -13.43 0.42
CA SER A 324 8.85 -12.43 1.13
C SER A 324 8.13 -11.08 1.20
N LEU A 325 7.60 -10.60 0.07
CA LEU A 325 6.78 -9.39 0.03
C LEU A 325 5.52 -9.51 0.91
N GLY A 326 4.84 -10.65 0.82
CA GLY A 326 3.63 -10.91 1.61
C GLY A 326 3.88 -10.83 3.11
N TRP A 327 4.96 -11.40 3.61
CA TRP A 327 5.32 -11.32 5.03
C TRP A 327 5.71 -9.92 5.47
N ILE A 328 6.53 -9.20 4.69
CA ILE A 328 6.92 -7.83 4.99
C ILE A 328 5.68 -6.94 5.06
N TRP A 329 4.80 -7.00 4.05
CA TRP A 329 3.59 -6.19 4.02
C TRP A 329 2.57 -6.57 5.10
N SER A 330 2.50 -7.85 5.51
CA SER A 330 1.65 -8.25 6.63
C SER A 330 2.12 -7.64 7.94
N VAL A 331 3.43 -7.62 8.18
CA VAL A 331 4.02 -6.98 9.37
C VAL A 331 3.84 -5.47 9.31
N GLU A 332 4.26 -4.83 8.21
CA GLU A 332 4.12 -3.39 8.00
C GLU A 332 2.67 -2.93 8.16
N GLY A 333 1.71 -3.63 7.53
CA GLY A 333 0.29 -3.33 7.63
C GLY A 333 -0.29 -3.51 9.03
N SER A 334 0.20 -4.49 9.80
CA SER A 334 -0.21 -4.68 11.20
C SER A 334 0.25 -3.53 12.09
N PHE A 335 1.49 -3.08 11.91
CA PHE A 335 2.02 -1.92 12.64
C PHE A 335 1.45 -0.60 12.14
N MET A 336 1.09 -0.48 10.87
CA MET A 336 0.33 0.65 10.34
C MET A 336 -1.03 0.77 11.02
N ALA A 337 -1.72 -0.36 11.25
CA ALA A 337 -2.95 -0.38 12.02
C ALA A 337 -2.77 0.13 13.45
N LEU A 338 -1.69 -0.32 14.12
CA LEU A 338 -1.34 0.15 15.45
C LEU A 338 -1.01 1.66 15.45
N GLY A 339 -0.25 2.10 14.45
CA GLY A 339 0.08 3.51 14.24
C GLY A 339 -1.15 4.38 14.04
N ALA A 340 -2.13 3.93 13.25
CA ALA A 340 -3.40 4.64 13.05
C ALA A 340 -4.18 4.80 14.36
N ALA A 341 -4.27 3.74 15.15
CA ALA A 341 -4.94 3.78 16.45
C ALA A 341 -4.25 4.75 17.44
N VAL A 342 -2.91 4.64 17.56
CA VAL A 342 -2.12 5.51 18.43
C VAL A 342 -2.14 6.95 17.91
N GLY A 343 -2.03 7.16 16.61
CA GLY A 343 -2.10 8.47 15.96
C GLY A 343 -3.42 9.19 16.24
N GLY A 344 -4.54 8.46 16.25
CA GLY A 344 -5.85 9.00 16.65
C GLY A 344 -5.87 9.50 18.08
N VAL A 345 -5.43 8.64 19.03
CA VAL A 345 -5.37 9.01 20.45
C VAL A 345 -4.43 10.19 20.69
N VAL A 346 -3.22 10.16 20.11
CA VAL A 346 -2.23 11.25 20.29
C VAL A 346 -2.75 12.56 19.70
N SER A 347 -3.39 12.53 18.54
CA SER A 347 -3.94 13.71 17.88
C SER A 347 -5.09 14.34 18.68
N GLU A 348 -5.92 13.51 19.32
CA GLU A 348 -7.05 13.99 20.13
C GLU A 348 -6.63 14.43 21.52
N SER A 349 -5.79 13.65 22.23
CA SER A 349 -5.43 13.90 23.62
C SER A 349 -4.35 14.96 23.80
N PHE A 350 -3.48 15.14 22.81
CA PHE A 350 -2.37 16.08 22.88
C PHE A 350 -2.40 17.08 21.72
N SER A 351 -1.93 16.65 20.52
CA SER A 351 -1.91 17.49 19.33
C SER A 351 -1.62 16.64 18.08
N PRO A 352 -2.27 16.91 16.92
CA PRO A 352 -1.91 16.29 15.66
C PRO A 352 -0.44 16.55 15.25
N ARG A 353 0.14 17.66 15.66
CA ARG A 353 1.56 17.98 15.44
C ARG A 353 2.50 16.97 16.11
N ILE A 354 2.15 16.50 17.30
CA ILE A 354 2.90 15.43 17.99
C ILE A 354 2.76 14.12 17.20
N GLY A 355 1.56 13.81 16.70
CA GLY A 355 1.35 12.69 15.80
C GLY A 355 2.25 12.79 14.56
N LEU A 356 2.25 13.93 13.87
CA LEU A 356 3.10 14.17 12.70
C LEU A 356 4.60 14.05 13.02
N ALA A 357 5.04 14.48 14.20
CA ALA A 357 6.44 14.35 14.66
C ALA A 357 6.89 12.89 14.85
N MET A 358 5.96 11.95 15.03
CA MET A 358 6.31 10.54 15.15
C MET A 358 6.82 9.95 13.84
N LEU A 359 6.39 10.44 12.67
CA LEU A 359 6.84 9.94 11.39
C LEU A 359 8.36 10.04 11.20
N PRO A 360 9.02 11.21 11.33
CA PRO A 360 10.49 11.28 11.23
C PRO A 360 11.20 10.43 12.29
N ILE A 361 10.65 10.27 13.49
CA ILE A 361 11.22 9.39 14.52
C ILE A 361 11.22 7.94 14.05
N MET A 362 10.12 7.46 13.47
CA MET A 362 10.03 6.08 12.96
C MET A 362 10.96 5.85 11.77
N ILE A 363 11.08 6.81 10.86
CA ILE A 363 12.03 6.76 9.74
C ILE A 363 13.48 6.75 10.26
N PHE A 364 13.80 7.53 11.29
CA PHE A 364 15.11 7.53 11.93
C PHE A 364 15.44 6.15 12.53
N ILE A 365 14.50 5.52 13.24
CA ILE A 365 14.69 4.17 13.78
C ILE A 365 14.90 3.17 12.64
N GLY A 366 14.10 3.23 11.55
CA GLY A 366 14.30 2.40 10.36
C GLY A 366 15.69 2.56 9.75
N PHE A 367 16.17 3.80 9.63
CA PHE A 367 17.52 4.11 9.17
C PHE A 367 18.62 3.48 10.06
N ILE A 368 18.45 3.53 11.38
CA ILE A 368 19.38 2.89 12.35
C ILE A 368 19.38 1.38 12.16
N ILE A 369 18.19 0.75 12.07
CA ILE A 369 18.04 -0.69 11.87
C ILE A 369 18.77 -1.15 10.62
N LEU A 370 18.56 -0.49 9.48
CA LEU A 370 19.25 -0.80 8.22
C LEU A 370 20.76 -0.54 8.31
N SER A 371 21.18 0.45 9.08
CA SER A 371 22.59 0.81 9.23
C SER A 371 23.36 -0.17 10.12
N ILE A 372 22.77 -0.60 11.23
CA ILE A 372 23.33 -1.62 12.13
C ILE A 372 23.29 -3.00 11.46
N GLY A 373 22.17 -3.30 10.80
CA GLY A 373 21.92 -4.57 10.13
C GLY A 373 22.63 -4.76 8.78
N ARG A 374 23.45 -3.80 8.34
CA ARG A 374 24.08 -3.79 7.01
C ARG A 374 24.84 -5.08 6.65
N ALA A 375 25.44 -5.75 7.63
CA ALA A 375 26.14 -7.01 7.42
C ALA A 375 25.20 -8.15 6.99
N ARG A 376 23.93 -8.13 7.43
CA ARG A 376 22.90 -9.11 7.04
C ARG A 376 22.35 -8.84 5.63
N LEU A 377 22.55 -7.64 5.13
CA LEU A 377 22.11 -7.18 3.82
C LEU A 377 23.28 -7.07 2.84
N SER A 378 24.45 -7.65 3.15
CA SER A 378 25.68 -7.50 2.37
C SER A 378 25.55 -7.99 0.92
N ALA A 379 24.72 -9.00 0.65
CA ALA A 379 24.41 -9.46 -0.70
C ALA A 379 23.86 -8.34 -1.61
N ALA A 380 23.24 -7.31 -1.06
CA ALA A 380 22.77 -6.15 -1.81
C ALA A 380 23.88 -5.10 -2.10
N ASN A 381 25.13 -5.35 -1.74
CA ASN A 381 26.27 -4.52 -2.14
C ASN A 381 26.98 -5.06 -3.39
N ASP A 382 26.71 -6.29 -3.78
CA ASP A 382 27.28 -6.90 -4.96
C ASP A 382 26.58 -6.30 -6.19
N VAL A 383 27.33 -5.51 -6.96
CA VAL A 383 26.88 -4.97 -8.24
C VAL A 383 27.36 -5.95 -9.31
N PRO A 384 26.46 -6.53 -10.11
CA PRO A 384 26.88 -7.38 -11.23
C PRO A 384 27.87 -6.61 -12.13
N THR A 385 28.92 -7.28 -12.57
CA THR A 385 29.83 -6.71 -13.54
C THR A 385 29.15 -6.65 -14.91
N GLU A 386 29.63 -5.77 -15.81
CA GLU A 386 29.09 -5.70 -17.17
C GLU A 386 29.18 -7.05 -17.91
N GLU A 387 30.18 -7.87 -17.58
CA GLU A 387 30.36 -9.21 -18.13
C GLU A 387 29.30 -10.19 -17.60
N GLU A 388 28.98 -10.13 -16.30
CA GLU A 388 27.93 -10.96 -15.70
C GLU A 388 26.53 -10.58 -16.22
N ASP A 389 26.24 -9.28 -16.41
CA ASP A 389 25.00 -8.81 -17.02
C ASP A 389 24.88 -9.26 -18.48
N LEU A 390 25.96 -9.20 -19.26
CA LEU A 390 26.02 -9.69 -20.64
C LEU A 390 25.88 -11.22 -20.72
N GLN A 391 26.47 -11.95 -19.79
CA GLN A 391 26.32 -13.40 -19.71
C GLN A 391 24.87 -13.77 -19.36
N ALA A 392 24.27 -13.13 -18.35
CA ALA A 392 22.87 -13.34 -17.98
C ALA A 392 21.91 -13.03 -19.14
N MET A 393 22.17 -11.98 -19.93
CA MET A 393 21.40 -11.67 -21.13
C MET A 393 21.53 -12.75 -22.21
N LYS A 394 22.72 -13.33 -22.40
CA LYS A 394 22.94 -14.43 -23.35
C LYS A 394 22.25 -15.70 -22.89
N ASP A 395 22.28 -16.02 -21.61
CA ASP A 395 21.64 -17.21 -21.05
C ASP A 395 20.12 -17.12 -21.19
N ILE A 396 19.50 -15.97 -20.92
CA ILE A 396 18.07 -15.70 -21.16
C ILE A 396 17.73 -15.83 -22.67
N SER A 397 18.61 -15.33 -23.54
CA SER A 397 18.39 -15.41 -25.00
C SER A 397 18.49 -16.85 -25.52
N ASN A 398 19.28 -17.70 -24.88
CA ASN A 398 19.46 -19.11 -25.25
C ASN A 398 18.35 -20.02 -24.70
N GLU A 399 17.77 -19.69 -23.54
CA GLU A 399 16.61 -20.40 -23.00
C GLU A 399 15.30 -20.06 -23.75
N SER A 400 15.29 -18.98 -24.53
CA SER A 400 14.12 -18.55 -25.33
C SER A 400 14.13 -19.13 -26.77
N LYS A 401 15.12 -19.93 -27.14
CA LYS A 401 15.20 -20.69 -28.40
C LYS A 401 14.92 -22.18 -28.17
#